data_94952bf99b72564c65383a339edf3034
#
_entry.id   94952bf99b72564c65383a339edf3034
#
_cell.length_a   1.000
_cell.length_b   1.000
_cell.length_c   1.000
_cell.angle_alpha   90.00
_cell.angle_beta   90.00
_cell.angle_gamma   90.00
#
_symmetry.space_group_name_H-M   'P 1'
#
loop_
_entity.id
_entity.type
_entity.pdbx_description
1 polymer ?
#
loop_
_entity_poly.entity_id
_entity_poly.type
_entity_poly.pdbx_seq_one_letter_code
_entity_poly.pdbx_strand_id
1 'polypeptide(L)'
;MNASSDTKRQKVPTKGVPDPSVTIRPTPVEQLDLSSKRLAVIGGTNGLGRAIARQALARGAEVTVVGRTLRDDNASRLTFVAADLSSMSEAVRVGRELPAELFDVVLFTTGIIAAKTREETRERVERDVAISYLSRLAVLRGLTPRLGSARADGAPQPRVFVMGSPGYGALGDPDDLNSEGDYKALVAHANTVAGNEALVLGGANRFPGPAYFGLAPGLIKTDIRSNYLGDGIGGKLFETAIGVFAQSAETYAKRMLPILFAPELAGRTGVLFGSKGQPILPTRGFDAAHVDRYLSASEALLRRALG
;
A
#
# COMPACT_ATOMS: atom_id res chain seq x y z
N MET A 1 5.89 -47.64 -0.39
CA MET A 1 6.16 -46.75 0.74
C MET A 1 5.67 -45.37 0.34
N ASN A 2 4.46 -45.03 0.77
CA ASN A 2 3.84 -43.73 0.48
C ASN A 2 4.35 -42.69 1.48
N ALA A 3 5.12 -41.72 1.01
CA ALA A 3 5.45 -40.53 1.80
C ALA A 3 4.26 -39.57 1.71
N SER A 4 3.43 -39.59 2.73
CA SER A 4 2.38 -38.59 2.97
C SER A 4 3.04 -37.26 3.28
N SER A 5 2.97 -36.32 2.35
CA SER A 5 3.36 -34.91 2.58
C SER A 5 2.31 -34.23 3.47
N ASP A 6 2.60 -34.27 4.77
CA ASP A 6 1.81 -33.58 5.80
C ASP A 6 2.06 -32.06 5.69
N THR A 7 1.36 -31.42 4.77
CA THR A 7 1.37 -29.96 4.61
C THR A 7 0.55 -29.36 5.76
N LYS A 8 1.17 -29.21 6.93
CA LYS A 8 0.58 -28.47 8.05
C LYS A 8 0.18 -27.07 7.57
N ARG A 9 -1.14 -26.83 7.46
CA ARG A 9 -1.71 -25.50 7.26
C ARG A 9 -1.17 -24.57 8.35
N GLN A 10 -0.16 -23.78 8.03
CA GLN A 10 0.31 -22.73 8.94
C GLN A 10 -0.85 -21.73 9.14
N LYS A 11 -1.29 -21.61 10.39
CA LYS A 11 -2.24 -20.55 10.77
C LYS A 11 -1.57 -19.20 10.48
N VAL A 12 -2.14 -18.40 9.57
CA VAL A 12 -1.71 -17.03 9.33
C VAL A 12 -1.82 -16.25 10.65
N PRO A 13 -0.75 -15.60 11.12
CA PRO A 13 -0.81 -14.81 12.34
C PRO A 13 -1.87 -13.71 12.20
N THR A 14 -2.75 -13.59 13.18
CA THR A 14 -3.78 -12.53 13.21
C THR A 14 -3.23 -11.18 13.67
N LYS A 15 -1.96 -11.13 14.09
CA LYS A 15 -1.26 -9.91 14.55
C LYS A 15 0.18 -9.95 14.08
N GLY A 16 0.69 -8.79 13.63
CA GLY A 16 2.12 -8.62 13.35
C GLY A 16 2.96 -8.81 14.62
N VAL A 17 4.15 -9.41 14.47
CA VAL A 17 5.11 -9.60 15.56
C VAL A 17 5.81 -8.26 15.82
N PRO A 18 5.86 -7.74 17.06
CA PRO A 18 6.55 -6.48 17.36
C PRO A 18 8.03 -6.50 16.96
N ASP A 19 8.52 -5.39 16.40
CA ASP A 19 9.94 -5.18 16.13
C ASP A 19 10.56 -4.30 17.22
N PRO A 20 11.34 -4.85 18.17
CA PRO A 20 11.95 -4.10 19.26
C PRO A 20 13.14 -3.23 18.81
N SER A 21 13.66 -3.41 17.60
CA SER A 21 14.79 -2.63 17.07
C SER A 21 14.40 -1.23 16.61
N VAL A 22 13.09 -0.97 16.48
CA VAL A 22 12.54 0.31 16.00
C VAL A 22 11.67 0.92 17.10
N THR A 23 12.03 2.11 17.53
CA THR A 23 11.22 2.91 18.46
C THR A 23 10.77 4.18 17.76
N ILE A 24 9.46 4.44 17.75
CA ILE A 24 8.87 5.65 17.21
C ILE A 24 8.10 6.35 18.33
N ARG A 25 8.30 7.67 18.44
CA ARG A 25 7.55 8.54 19.36
C ARG A 25 6.87 9.64 18.54
N PRO A 26 5.76 9.31 17.83
CA PRO A 26 5.14 10.25 16.90
C PRO A 26 4.66 11.50 17.67
N THR A 27 4.94 12.65 17.10
CA THR A 27 4.32 13.91 17.55
C THR A 27 2.80 13.80 17.45
N PRO A 28 2.02 14.24 18.45
CA PRO A 28 0.57 14.27 18.34
C PRO A 28 0.13 15.00 17.07
N VAL A 29 -0.87 14.47 16.36
CA VAL A 29 -1.28 15.01 15.06
C VAL A 29 -1.67 16.48 15.13
N GLU A 30 -2.21 16.91 16.26
CA GLU A 30 -2.61 18.30 16.51
C GLU A 30 -1.42 19.28 16.57
N GLN A 31 -0.23 18.77 16.87
CA GLN A 31 1.03 19.54 16.98
C GLN A 31 1.87 19.48 15.71
N LEU A 32 1.44 18.73 14.68
CA LEU A 32 2.18 18.66 13.42
C LEU A 32 2.04 19.97 12.65
N ASP A 33 3.16 20.53 12.22
CA ASP A 33 3.22 21.54 11.17
C ASP A 33 3.77 20.90 9.89
N LEU A 34 2.93 20.84 8.87
CA LEU A 34 3.27 20.29 7.55
C LEU A 34 3.25 21.39 6.47
N SER A 35 3.29 22.66 6.83
CA SER A 35 3.16 23.80 5.91
C SER A 35 4.23 23.82 4.80
N SER A 36 5.40 23.23 5.06
CA SER A 36 6.49 23.07 4.09
C SER A 36 6.56 21.68 3.45
N LYS A 37 5.56 20.81 3.68
CA LYS A 37 5.60 19.40 3.25
C LYS A 37 4.68 19.15 2.06
N ARG A 38 5.14 18.26 1.17
CA ARG A 38 4.42 17.81 -0.01
C ARG A 38 4.19 16.29 0.05
N LEU A 39 2.92 15.91 0.01
CA LEU A 39 2.46 14.53 0.12
C LEU A 39 1.69 14.13 -1.14
N ALA A 40 2.09 13.05 -1.80
CA ALA A 40 1.27 12.39 -2.80
C ALA A 40 0.54 11.19 -2.18
N VAL A 41 -0.79 11.10 -2.37
CA VAL A 41 -1.61 9.97 -1.92
C VAL A 41 -2.23 9.26 -3.13
N ILE A 42 -1.64 8.13 -3.50
CA ILE A 42 -2.14 7.30 -4.59
C ILE A 42 -3.28 6.44 -4.05
N GLY A 43 -4.52 6.77 -4.46
CA GLY A 43 -5.75 6.28 -3.83
C GLY A 43 -6.35 7.25 -2.80
N GLY A 44 -5.99 8.54 -2.89
CA GLY A 44 -6.37 9.58 -1.93
C GLY A 44 -7.80 10.12 -2.04
N THR A 45 -8.64 9.58 -2.91
CA THR A 45 -9.99 10.12 -3.17
C THR A 45 -11.11 9.43 -2.37
N ASN A 46 -10.81 8.35 -1.64
CA ASN A 46 -11.77 7.64 -0.80
C ASN A 46 -11.09 6.96 0.41
N GLY A 47 -11.88 6.52 1.38
CA GLY A 47 -11.46 5.68 2.51
C GLY A 47 -10.27 6.26 3.30
N LEU A 48 -9.29 5.40 3.58
CA LEU A 48 -8.11 5.74 4.38
C LEU A 48 -7.24 6.81 3.71
N GLY A 49 -7.02 6.68 2.40
CA GLY A 49 -6.21 7.64 1.66
C GLY A 49 -6.78 9.04 1.73
N ARG A 50 -8.11 9.18 1.53
CA ARG A 50 -8.82 10.46 1.67
C ARG A 50 -8.70 11.03 3.09
N ALA A 51 -8.89 10.19 4.11
CA ALA A 51 -8.79 10.64 5.50
C ALA A 51 -7.37 11.14 5.83
N ILE A 52 -6.32 10.46 5.37
CA ILE A 52 -4.94 10.90 5.56
C ILE A 52 -4.67 12.20 4.80
N ALA A 53 -5.12 12.31 3.54
CA ALA A 53 -4.99 13.52 2.73
C ALA A 53 -5.64 14.75 3.41
N ARG A 54 -6.86 14.59 3.92
CA ARG A 54 -7.58 15.65 4.67
C ARG A 54 -6.85 16.04 5.95
N GLN A 55 -6.34 15.09 6.72
CA GLN A 55 -5.55 15.40 7.91
C GLN A 55 -4.24 16.14 7.55
N ALA A 56 -3.56 15.77 6.46
CA ALA A 56 -2.35 16.44 6.01
C ALA A 56 -2.65 17.90 5.56
N LEU A 57 -3.72 18.10 4.78
CA LEU A 57 -4.20 19.43 4.40
C LEU A 57 -4.51 20.30 5.63
N ALA A 58 -5.22 19.75 6.61
CA ALA A 58 -5.54 20.44 7.85
C ALA A 58 -4.29 20.84 8.68
N ARG A 59 -3.14 20.21 8.41
CA ARG A 59 -1.82 20.54 9.00
C ARG A 59 -0.95 21.40 8.07
N GLY A 60 -1.51 21.93 6.99
CA GLY A 60 -0.84 22.86 6.09
C GLY A 60 -0.07 22.23 4.92
N ALA A 61 -0.07 20.88 4.77
CA ALA A 61 0.63 20.25 3.66
C ALA A 61 0.05 20.64 2.29
N GLU A 62 0.91 20.63 1.26
CA GLU A 62 0.47 20.53 -0.12
C GLU A 62 0.23 19.05 -0.44
N VAL A 63 -0.97 18.70 -0.90
CA VAL A 63 -1.37 17.32 -1.12
C VAL A 63 -1.78 17.08 -2.56
N THR A 64 -1.18 16.11 -3.21
CA THR A 64 -1.64 15.58 -4.50
C THR A 64 -2.35 14.25 -4.27
N VAL A 65 -3.60 14.14 -4.70
CA VAL A 65 -4.37 12.91 -4.63
C VAL A 65 -4.57 12.32 -6.02
N VAL A 66 -4.35 11.01 -6.15
CA VAL A 66 -4.60 10.26 -7.39
C VAL A 66 -5.77 9.31 -7.17
N GLY A 67 -6.70 9.26 -8.12
CA GLY A 67 -7.84 8.36 -8.07
C GLY A 67 -8.85 8.65 -9.19
N ARG A 68 -9.96 7.92 -9.23
CA ARG A 68 -10.94 8.01 -10.33
C ARG A 68 -11.79 9.29 -10.28
N THR A 69 -12.19 9.71 -9.09
CA THR A 69 -13.12 10.81 -8.90
C THR A 69 -12.78 11.56 -7.61
N LEU A 70 -12.62 12.86 -7.69
CA LEU A 70 -12.45 13.71 -6.51
C LEU A 70 -13.78 13.83 -5.76
N ARG A 71 -13.73 13.70 -4.44
CA ARG A 71 -14.91 13.80 -3.55
C ARG A 71 -14.80 14.96 -2.55
N ASP A 72 -13.69 15.66 -2.57
CA ASP A 72 -13.48 16.83 -1.71
C ASP A 72 -13.65 18.11 -2.53
N ASP A 73 -14.06 19.19 -1.87
CA ASP A 73 -14.09 20.50 -2.48
C ASP A 73 -12.66 20.97 -2.81
N ASN A 74 -12.53 21.84 -3.77
CA ASN A 74 -11.26 22.40 -4.22
C ASN A 74 -10.59 23.20 -3.08
N ALA A 75 -9.75 22.55 -2.30
CA ALA A 75 -8.89 23.22 -1.32
C ALA A 75 -7.67 23.81 -2.04
N SER A 76 -7.22 24.98 -1.65
CA SER A 76 -6.11 25.72 -2.29
C SER A 76 -4.78 24.96 -2.34
N ARG A 77 -4.61 23.95 -1.48
CA ARG A 77 -3.39 23.11 -1.37
C ARG A 77 -3.63 21.67 -1.84
N LEU A 78 -4.75 21.39 -2.50
CA LEU A 78 -5.11 20.07 -3.01
C LEU A 78 -4.99 20.06 -4.53
N THR A 79 -4.17 19.14 -5.05
CA THR A 79 -4.11 18.82 -6.47
C THR A 79 -4.74 17.46 -6.71
N PHE A 80 -5.58 17.35 -7.72
CA PHE A 80 -6.20 16.08 -8.12
C PHE A 80 -5.69 15.61 -9.48
N VAL A 81 -5.30 14.34 -9.55
CA VAL A 81 -4.92 13.64 -10.77
C VAL A 81 -5.88 12.49 -11.00
N ALA A 82 -6.69 12.58 -12.05
CA ALA A 82 -7.60 11.53 -12.44
C ALA A 82 -6.84 10.35 -13.04
N ALA A 83 -7.06 9.13 -12.48
CA ALA A 83 -6.49 7.89 -13.01
C ALA A 83 -7.29 6.67 -12.55
N ASP A 84 -7.46 5.69 -13.44
CA ASP A 84 -7.94 4.36 -13.10
C ASP A 84 -6.74 3.40 -12.97
N LEU A 85 -6.35 3.12 -11.75
CA LEU A 85 -5.20 2.28 -11.44
C LEU A 85 -5.48 0.76 -11.58
N SER A 86 -6.62 0.39 -12.16
CA SER A 86 -6.80 -0.96 -12.70
C SER A 86 -6.09 -1.15 -14.04
N SER A 87 -5.72 -0.05 -14.72
CA SER A 87 -4.91 -0.06 -15.95
C SER A 87 -3.43 0.18 -15.64
N MET A 88 -2.58 -0.71 -16.13
CA MET A 88 -1.12 -0.60 -15.97
C MET A 88 -0.55 0.55 -16.80
N SER A 89 -1.12 0.82 -17.97
CA SER A 89 -0.73 1.97 -18.79
C SER A 89 -1.04 3.29 -18.09
N GLU A 90 -2.19 3.43 -17.43
CA GLU A 90 -2.52 4.58 -16.59
C GLU A 90 -1.57 4.71 -15.38
N ALA A 91 -1.24 3.59 -14.72
CA ALA A 91 -0.28 3.61 -13.62
C ALA A 91 1.11 4.08 -14.08
N VAL A 92 1.57 3.66 -15.26
CA VAL A 92 2.82 4.15 -15.87
C VAL A 92 2.74 5.65 -16.16
N ARG A 93 1.63 6.12 -16.74
CA ARG A 93 1.39 7.55 -17.00
C ARG A 93 1.49 8.36 -15.69
N VAL A 94 0.79 7.94 -14.65
CA VAL A 94 0.83 8.58 -13.31
C VAL A 94 2.27 8.67 -12.79
N GLY A 95 3.04 7.58 -12.87
CA GLY A 95 4.43 7.56 -12.42
C GLY A 95 5.33 8.55 -13.18
N ARG A 96 5.05 8.81 -14.45
CA ARG A 96 5.82 9.74 -15.29
C ARG A 96 5.41 11.21 -15.12
N GLU A 97 4.11 11.47 -14.94
CA GLU A 97 3.55 12.83 -14.98
C GLU A 97 3.45 13.51 -13.62
N LEU A 98 3.41 12.75 -12.51
CA LEU A 98 3.43 13.35 -11.19
C LEU A 98 4.69 14.22 -10.97
N PRO A 99 4.59 15.38 -10.30
CA PRO A 99 5.72 16.24 -9.96
C PRO A 99 6.55 15.62 -8.82
N ALA A 100 7.14 14.44 -9.10
CA ALA A 100 7.83 13.60 -8.13
C ALA A 100 9.00 14.32 -7.46
N GLU A 101 9.62 15.26 -8.15
CA GLU A 101 10.78 16.04 -7.73
C GLU A 101 10.52 16.82 -6.42
N LEU A 102 9.26 17.14 -6.17
CA LEU A 102 8.85 18.00 -5.05
C LEU A 102 8.39 17.20 -3.81
N PHE A 103 8.05 15.93 -3.93
CA PHE A 103 7.41 15.18 -2.84
C PHE A 103 8.39 14.80 -1.72
N ASP A 104 7.97 15.03 -0.48
CA ASP A 104 8.58 14.48 0.73
C ASP A 104 8.14 13.04 0.97
N VAL A 105 6.86 12.77 0.72
CA VAL A 105 6.23 11.46 0.98
C VAL A 105 5.32 11.08 -0.16
N VAL A 106 5.40 9.82 -0.58
CA VAL A 106 4.43 9.15 -1.46
C VAL A 106 3.78 8.03 -0.68
N LEU A 107 2.45 8.03 -0.61
CA LEU A 107 1.65 7.04 0.10
C LEU A 107 0.73 6.31 -0.87
N PHE A 108 0.86 4.99 -0.95
CA PHE A 108 -0.03 4.11 -1.70
C PHE A 108 -1.11 3.53 -0.79
N THR A 109 -2.37 3.81 -1.13
CA THR A 109 -3.55 3.36 -0.40
C THR A 109 -4.60 2.69 -1.28
N THR A 110 -4.37 2.63 -2.60
CA THR A 110 -5.25 1.89 -3.52
C THR A 110 -5.34 0.44 -3.10
N GLY A 111 -6.53 -0.12 -3.10
CA GLY A 111 -6.71 -1.54 -2.81
C GLY A 111 -8.16 -1.95 -2.86
N ILE A 112 -8.36 -3.22 -3.20
CA ILE A 112 -9.64 -3.94 -3.14
C ILE A 112 -9.37 -5.28 -2.47
N ILE A 113 -10.39 -6.09 -2.30
CA ILE A 113 -10.25 -7.52 -1.99
C ILE A 113 -10.69 -8.31 -3.22
N ALA A 114 -9.96 -9.37 -3.54
CA ALA A 114 -10.25 -10.26 -4.66
C ALA A 114 -11.71 -10.73 -4.65
N ALA A 115 -12.34 -10.74 -5.81
CA ALA A 115 -13.69 -11.25 -5.99
C ALA A 115 -13.74 -12.78 -5.83
N LYS A 116 -14.93 -13.36 -5.58
CA LYS A 116 -15.10 -14.82 -5.43
C LYS A 116 -14.69 -15.60 -6.67
N THR A 117 -14.92 -15.01 -7.85
CA THR A 117 -14.49 -15.51 -9.15
C THR A 117 -13.38 -14.64 -9.69
N ARG A 118 -12.47 -15.22 -10.48
CA ARG A 118 -11.38 -14.49 -11.08
C ARG A 118 -11.91 -13.42 -12.05
N GLU A 119 -11.51 -12.18 -11.81
CA GLU A 119 -11.79 -11.05 -12.69
C GLU A 119 -10.47 -10.52 -13.25
N GLU A 120 -10.44 -10.15 -14.52
CA GLU A 120 -9.28 -9.59 -15.20
C GLU A 120 -9.50 -8.13 -15.60
N THR A 121 -8.40 -7.38 -15.64
CA THR A 121 -8.35 -6.09 -16.33
C THR A 121 -8.27 -6.29 -17.85
N ARG A 122 -8.38 -5.19 -18.61
CA ARG A 122 -8.18 -5.22 -20.08
C ARG A 122 -6.80 -5.72 -20.48
N GLU A 123 -5.81 -5.52 -19.62
CA GLU A 123 -4.41 -5.95 -19.80
C GLU A 123 -4.18 -7.37 -19.28
N ARG A 124 -5.26 -8.13 -18.99
CA ARG A 124 -5.25 -9.54 -18.56
C ARG A 124 -4.52 -9.78 -17.24
N VAL A 125 -4.54 -8.80 -16.35
CA VAL A 125 -4.05 -8.94 -14.99
C VAL A 125 -5.22 -9.21 -14.05
N GLU A 126 -5.06 -10.13 -13.09
CA GLU A 126 -6.06 -10.34 -12.03
C GLU A 126 -6.32 -9.01 -11.32
N ARG A 127 -7.59 -8.71 -11.08
CA ARG A 127 -8.05 -7.36 -10.75
C ARG A 127 -7.52 -6.85 -9.40
N ASP A 128 -7.42 -7.70 -8.38
CA ASP A 128 -6.86 -7.29 -7.09
C ASP A 128 -5.34 -7.09 -7.21
N VAL A 129 -4.65 -8.01 -7.86
CA VAL A 129 -3.21 -7.86 -8.15
C VAL A 129 -2.94 -6.57 -8.92
N ALA A 130 -3.74 -6.25 -9.93
CA ALA A 130 -3.59 -5.01 -10.69
C ALA A 130 -3.73 -3.77 -9.81
N ILE A 131 -4.84 -3.63 -9.09
CA ILE A 131 -5.20 -2.43 -8.34
C ILE A 131 -4.39 -2.30 -7.05
N SER A 132 -4.26 -3.40 -6.30
CA SER A 132 -3.73 -3.37 -4.94
C SER A 132 -2.21 -3.54 -4.86
N TYR A 133 -1.56 -3.91 -5.98
CA TYR A 133 -0.13 -4.18 -6.00
C TYR A 133 0.59 -3.70 -7.27
N LEU A 134 0.28 -4.28 -8.46
CA LEU A 134 1.08 -4.10 -9.67
C LEU A 134 1.09 -2.64 -10.17
N SER A 135 -0.02 -1.92 -9.99
CA SER A 135 -0.10 -0.48 -10.26
C SER A 135 0.94 0.33 -9.45
N ARG A 136 1.24 -0.08 -8.23
CA ARG A 136 2.25 0.57 -7.38
C ARG A 136 3.65 0.40 -7.95
N LEU A 137 3.98 -0.82 -8.38
CA LEU A 137 5.23 -1.11 -9.08
C LEU A 137 5.36 -0.25 -10.35
N ALA A 138 4.28 -0.18 -11.15
CA ALA A 138 4.24 0.61 -12.37
C ALA A 138 4.47 2.12 -12.10
N VAL A 139 3.80 2.68 -11.07
CA VAL A 139 4.00 4.08 -10.65
C VAL A 139 5.42 4.31 -10.17
N LEU A 140 5.96 3.43 -9.31
CA LEU A 140 7.31 3.56 -8.73
C LEU A 140 8.40 3.59 -9.81
N ARG A 141 8.29 2.79 -10.87
CA ARG A 141 9.27 2.78 -11.98
C ARG A 141 9.46 4.14 -12.63
N GLY A 142 8.40 4.91 -12.79
CA GLY A 142 8.47 6.24 -13.40
C GLY A 142 8.75 7.37 -12.41
N LEU A 143 8.33 7.17 -11.17
CA LEU A 143 8.36 8.21 -10.14
C LEU A 143 9.69 8.26 -9.38
N THR A 144 10.24 7.10 -8.98
CA THR A 144 11.40 7.04 -8.06
C THR A 144 12.69 7.67 -8.61
N PRO A 145 13.03 7.60 -9.92
CA PRO A 145 14.25 8.25 -10.42
C PRO A 145 14.27 9.78 -10.23
N ARG A 146 13.09 10.38 -10.05
CA ARG A 146 12.91 11.83 -9.89
C ARG A 146 12.50 12.24 -8.48
N LEU A 147 12.15 11.27 -7.62
CA LEU A 147 11.51 11.55 -6.34
C LEU A 147 12.40 12.41 -5.42
N GLY A 148 11.91 13.59 -5.11
CA GLY A 148 12.55 14.53 -4.20
C GLY A 148 13.77 15.26 -4.77
N SER A 149 14.07 15.17 -6.08
CA SER A 149 15.29 15.72 -6.68
C SER A 149 15.34 17.25 -6.73
N ALA A 150 14.20 17.94 -6.62
CA ALA A 150 14.12 19.41 -6.56
C ALA A 150 13.86 19.96 -5.16
N ARG A 151 14.04 19.13 -4.13
CA ARG A 151 13.92 19.58 -2.74
C ARG A 151 15.19 20.29 -2.29
N ALA A 152 15.08 21.13 -1.26
CA ALA A 152 16.21 21.86 -0.73
C ALA A 152 17.37 20.95 -0.30
N ASP A 153 18.60 21.43 -0.46
CA ASP A 153 19.79 20.74 0.02
C ASP A 153 19.68 20.43 1.53
N GLY A 154 20.06 19.20 1.91
CA GLY A 154 19.93 18.74 3.29
C GLY A 154 18.53 18.31 3.70
N ALA A 155 17.52 18.37 2.79
CA ALA A 155 16.21 17.83 3.09
C ALA A 155 16.29 16.31 3.41
N PRO A 156 15.50 15.82 4.39
CA PRO A 156 15.48 14.39 4.71
C PRO A 156 15.15 13.52 3.48
N GLN A 157 15.73 12.32 3.40
CA GLN A 157 15.45 11.38 2.31
C GLN A 157 13.96 11.24 2.07
N PRO A 158 13.47 11.29 0.80
CA PRO A 158 12.05 11.11 0.50
C PRO A 158 11.59 9.70 0.89
N ARG A 159 10.32 9.56 1.21
CA ARG A 159 9.75 8.33 1.75
C ARG A 159 8.62 7.80 0.89
N VAL A 160 8.59 6.50 0.71
CA VAL A 160 7.50 5.75 0.08
C VAL A 160 6.84 4.88 1.14
N PHE A 161 5.54 5.07 1.33
CA PHE A 161 4.74 4.22 2.20
C PHE A 161 3.78 3.36 1.38
N VAL A 162 3.77 2.07 1.66
CA VAL A 162 2.94 1.06 0.97
C VAL A 162 1.95 0.49 1.97
N MET A 163 0.65 0.75 1.77
CA MET A 163 -0.41 0.17 2.60
C MET A 163 -0.88 -1.16 2.00
N GLY A 164 -0.71 -2.28 2.70
CA GLY A 164 -1.02 -3.60 2.15
C GLY A 164 -0.90 -4.76 3.13
N SER A 165 -1.01 -4.50 4.42
CA SER A 165 -0.91 -5.50 5.50
C SER A 165 0.38 -6.33 5.48
N PRO A 166 1.58 -5.74 5.27
CA PRO A 166 2.84 -6.47 5.34
C PRO A 166 3.10 -6.98 6.77
N GLY A 167 3.88 -8.06 6.93
CA GLY A 167 4.22 -8.63 8.23
C GLY A 167 3.15 -9.53 8.84
N TYR A 168 2.10 -9.90 8.06
CA TYR A 168 0.99 -10.72 8.54
C TYR A 168 1.01 -12.17 7.99
N GLY A 169 2.14 -12.64 7.48
CA GLY A 169 2.37 -14.05 7.17
C GLY A 169 1.96 -14.49 5.75
N ALA A 170 1.64 -13.56 4.86
CA ALA A 170 1.39 -13.89 3.46
C ALA A 170 2.70 -13.96 2.68
N LEU A 171 3.13 -15.17 2.27
CA LEU A 171 4.29 -15.34 1.39
C LEU A 171 3.94 -15.14 -0.08
N GLY A 172 2.67 -15.35 -0.47
CA GLY A 172 2.24 -15.33 -1.86
C GLY A 172 2.87 -16.43 -2.71
N ASP A 173 2.54 -16.45 -3.98
CA ASP A 173 3.09 -17.37 -4.97
C ASP A 173 3.66 -16.58 -6.17
N PRO A 174 4.97 -16.38 -6.24
CA PRO A 174 5.58 -15.69 -7.36
C PRO A 174 5.51 -16.48 -8.68
N ASP A 175 5.28 -17.79 -8.64
CA ASP A 175 5.18 -18.63 -9.83
C ASP A 175 3.77 -18.58 -10.44
N ASP A 176 2.73 -18.22 -9.64
CA ASP A 176 1.37 -17.92 -10.10
C ASP A 176 0.84 -16.58 -9.54
N LEU A 177 1.64 -15.54 -9.67
CA LEU A 177 1.30 -14.19 -9.18
C LEU A 177 -0.03 -13.67 -9.74
N ASN A 178 -0.37 -14.02 -10.99
CA ASN A 178 -1.61 -13.61 -11.66
C ASN A 178 -2.80 -14.53 -11.36
N SER A 179 -2.62 -15.54 -10.54
CA SER A 179 -3.64 -16.53 -10.15
C SER A 179 -4.36 -17.11 -11.37
N GLU A 180 -3.58 -17.60 -12.35
CA GLU A 180 -4.07 -18.19 -13.60
C GLU A 180 -4.42 -19.68 -13.45
N GLY A 181 -3.91 -20.33 -12.40
CA GLY A 181 -4.22 -21.73 -12.05
C GLY A 181 -5.57 -21.91 -11.35
N ASP A 182 -5.59 -22.72 -10.28
CA ASP A 182 -6.79 -22.94 -9.46
C ASP A 182 -7.10 -21.72 -8.61
N TYR A 183 -7.91 -20.81 -9.14
CA TYR A 183 -8.24 -19.53 -8.53
C TYR A 183 -8.96 -19.69 -7.18
N LYS A 184 -8.39 -19.10 -6.17
CA LYS A 184 -9.00 -18.93 -4.84
C LYS A 184 -8.82 -17.49 -4.38
N ALA A 185 -9.91 -16.77 -4.16
CA ALA A 185 -9.90 -15.35 -3.82
C ALA A 185 -8.93 -14.98 -2.70
N LEU A 186 -8.86 -15.79 -1.62
CA LEU A 186 -7.94 -15.53 -0.50
C LEU A 186 -6.46 -15.77 -0.88
N VAL A 187 -6.18 -16.69 -1.81
CA VAL A 187 -4.82 -16.91 -2.33
C VAL A 187 -4.40 -15.77 -3.23
N ALA A 188 -5.28 -15.36 -4.16
CA ALA A 188 -5.06 -14.19 -5.01
C ALA A 188 -4.83 -12.93 -4.17
N HIS A 189 -5.64 -12.70 -3.13
CA HIS A 189 -5.43 -11.58 -2.22
C HIS A 189 -4.10 -11.69 -1.45
N ALA A 190 -3.69 -12.90 -1.04
CA ALA A 190 -2.40 -13.11 -0.39
C ALA A 190 -1.21 -12.73 -1.31
N ASN A 191 -1.35 -12.90 -2.64
CA ASN A 191 -0.37 -12.43 -3.62
C ASN A 191 -0.21 -10.90 -3.57
N THR A 192 -1.30 -10.14 -3.42
CA THR A 192 -1.21 -8.67 -3.31
C THR A 192 -0.53 -8.25 -2.02
N VAL A 193 -0.84 -8.91 -0.90
CA VAL A 193 -0.23 -8.63 0.42
C VAL A 193 1.27 -8.90 0.37
N ALA A 194 1.67 -10.07 -0.15
CA ALA A 194 3.07 -10.45 -0.31
C ALA A 194 3.82 -9.50 -1.25
N GLY A 195 3.23 -9.13 -2.38
CA GLY A 195 3.81 -8.17 -3.32
C GLY A 195 4.08 -6.80 -2.69
N ASN A 196 3.14 -6.32 -1.87
CA ASN A 196 3.33 -5.07 -1.14
C ASN A 196 4.45 -5.16 -0.10
N GLU A 197 4.61 -6.29 0.58
CA GLU A 197 5.74 -6.51 1.47
C GLU A 197 7.05 -6.59 0.70
N ALA A 198 7.09 -7.25 -0.46
CA ALA A 198 8.24 -7.30 -1.36
C ALA A 198 8.67 -5.90 -1.82
N LEU A 199 7.72 -5.02 -2.17
CA LEU A 199 8.01 -3.63 -2.52
C LEU A 199 8.66 -2.86 -1.38
N VAL A 200 8.28 -3.13 -0.14
CA VAL A 200 8.88 -2.44 1.02
C VAL A 200 10.27 -2.98 1.30
N LEU A 201 10.45 -4.30 1.34
CA LEU A 201 11.70 -4.93 1.73
C LEU A 201 12.78 -4.85 0.62
N GLY A 202 12.38 -4.95 -0.64
CA GLY A 202 13.27 -4.88 -1.81
C GLY A 202 13.32 -3.51 -2.49
N GLY A 203 12.46 -2.57 -2.07
CA GLY A 203 12.28 -1.30 -2.76
C GLY A 203 13.56 -0.48 -2.85
N ALA A 204 14.31 -0.36 -1.76
CA ALA A 204 15.55 0.42 -1.73
C ALA A 204 16.62 -0.12 -2.71
N ASN A 205 16.66 -1.43 -2.94
CA ASN A 205 17.57 -2.06 -3.90
C ASN A 205 17.06 -1.92 -5.34
N ARG A 206 15.74 -2.07 -5.53
CA ARG A 206 15.12 -2.08 -6.88
C ARG A 206 14.91 -0.67 -7.43
N PHE A 207 14.58 0.27 -6.59
CA PHE A 207 14.28 1.67 -6.89
C PHE A 207 15.01 2.56 -5.89
N PRO A 208 16.33 2.77 -6.06
CA PRO A 208 17.14 3.54 -5.12
C PRO A 208 16.69 5.01 -5.08
N GLY A 209 17.02 5.67 -3.99
CA GLY A 209 16.70 7.08 -3.73
C GLY A 209 15.82 7.24 -2.51
N PRO A 210 14.54 6.83 -2.50
CA PRO A 210 13.68 6.95 -1.33
C PRO A 210 13.89 5.82 -0.30
N ALA A 211 13.40 6.08 0.91
CA ALA A 211 13.22 5.06 1.94
C ALA A 211 11.82 4.43 1.86
N TYR A 212 11.69 3.13 2.12
CA TYR A 212 10.44 2.37 1.96
C TYR A 212 9.90 1.89 3.30
N PHE A 213 8.59 2.00 3.48
CA PHE A 213 7.89 1.64 4.71
C PHE A 213 6.56 0.96 4.39
N GLY A 214 6.17 -0.01 5.23
CA GLY A 214 4.91 -0.72 5.09
C GLY A 214 3.89 -0.31 6.14
N LEU A 215 2.61 -0.21 5.76
CA LEU A 215 1.52 0.10 6.66
C LEU A 215 0.45 -1.00 6.62
N ALA A 216 0.05 -1.50 7.78
CA ALA A 216 -1.11 -2.37 7.89
C ALA A 216 -2.36 -1.55 8.25
N PRO A 217 -3.44 -1.58 7.44
CA PRO A 217 -4.67 -0.84 7.74
C PRO A 217 -5.43 -1.45 8.92
N GLY A 218 -5.34 -2.75 9.13
CA GLY A 218 -6.17 -3.47 10.08
C GLY A 218 -7.64 -3.57 9.63
N LEU A 219 -8.55 -3.78 10.59
CA LEU A 219 -9.99 -3.77 10.33
C LEU A 219 -10.50 -2.33 10.31
N ILE A 220 -10.85 -1.83 9.14
CA ILE A 220 -11.37 -0.47 8.93
C ILE A 220 -12.81 -0.55 8.39
N LYS A 221 -13.65 0.42 8.80
CA LYS A 221 -14.96 0.65 8.20
C LYS A 221 -14.78 1.32 6.83
N THR A 222 -14.69 0.51 5.78
CA THR A 222 -14.61 0.98 4.38
C THR A 222 -15.27 -0.02 3.45
N ASP A 223 -15.64 0.43 2.26
CA ASP A 223 -16.30 -0.38 1.22
C ASP A 223 -15.38 -1.42 0.55
N ILE A 224 -14.14 -1.60 1.05
CA ILE A 224 -13.11 -2.46 0.42
C ILE A 224 -13.55 -3.93 0.30
N ARG A 225 -14.48 -4.38 1.13
CA ARG A 225 -14.97 -5.77 1.15
C ARG A 225 -16.20 -6.02 0.28
N SER A 226 -16.79 -4.99 -0.31
CA SER A 226 -18.01 -5.13 -1.14
C SER A 226 -17.82 -6.15 -2.26
N ASN A 227 -16.65 -6.22 -2.87
CA ASN A 227 -16.33 -7.17 -3.94
C ASN A 227 -16.38 -8.65 -3.48
N TYR A 228 -16.01 -8.93 -2.22
CA TYR A 228 -15.96 -10.29 -1.68
C TYR A 228 -17.31 -10.74 -1.08
N LEU A 229 -17.99 -9.84 -0.36
CA LEU A 229 -19.22 -10.19 0.38
C LEU A 229 -20.48 -10.17 -0.52
N GLY A 230 -20.48 -9.35 -1.58
CA GLY A 230 -21.67 -9.10 -2.42
C GLY A 230 -22.75 -8.33 -1.65
N ASP A 231 -23.82 -7.93 -2.34
CA ASP A 231 -24.90 -7.09 -1.80
C ASP A 231 -25.98 -7.86 -0.99
N GLY A 232 -25.72 -9.12 -0.64
CA GLY A 232 -26.66 -9.98 0.09
C GLY A 232 -26.83 -9.62 1.58
N ILE A 233 -27.98 -10.04 2.17
CA ILE A 233 -28.33 -9.81 3.59
C ILE A 233 -27.25 -10.35 4.54
N GLY A 234 -26.61 -11.48 4.21
CA GLY A 234 -25.51 -12.06 4.99
C GLY A 234 -24.25 -11.19 5.00
N GLY A 235 -23.95 -10.51 3.87
CA GLY A 235 -22.83 -9.56 3.78
C GLY A 235 -23.06 -8.34 4.67
N LYS A 236 -24.27 -7.79 4.67
CA LYS A 236 -24.63 -6.63 5.52
C LYS A 236 -24.58 -6.93 7.03
N LEU A 237 -25.05 -8.12 7.44
CA LEU A 237 -24.96 -8.56 8.84
C LEU A 237 -23.51 -8.76 9.29
N PHE A 238 -22.67 -9.33 8.44
CA PHE A 238 -21.24 -9.52 8.72
C PHE A 238 -20.49 -8.18 8.79
N GLU A 239 -20.81 -7.24 7.90
CA GLU A 239 -20.27 -5.88 7.94
C GLU A 239 -20.69 -5.13 9.20
N THR A 240 -21.93 -5.29 9.65
CA THR A 240 -22.42 -4.68 10.89
C THR A 240 -21.68 -5.22 12.11
N ALA A 241 -21.44 -6.53 12.17
CA ALA A 241 -20.69 -7.15 13.27
C ALA A 241 -19.22 -6.69 13.31
N ILE A 242 -18.56 -6.60 12.15
CA ILE A 242 -17.20 -6.05 12.06
C ILE A 242 -17.17 -4.55 12.37
N GLY A 243 -18.22 -3.83 11.97
CA GLY A 243 -18.35 -2.39 12.19
C GLY A 243 -18.24 -1.96 13.66
N VAL A 244 -18.58 -2.83 14.60
CA VAL A 244 -18.46 -2.55 16.06
C VAL A 244 -16.99 -2.53 16.51
N PHE A 245 -16.11 -3.33 15.88
CA PHE A 245 -14.70 -3.46 16.26
C PHE A 245 -13.74 -2.74 15.31
N ALA A 246 -14.23 -2.25 14.16
CA ALA A 246 -13.42 -1.57 13.18
C ALA A 246 -13.22 -0.09 13.56
N GLN A 247 -11.97 0.39 13.47
CA GLN A 247 -11.68 1.81 13.68
C GLN A 247 -12.17 2.66 12.49
N SER A 248 -12.45 3.95 12.73
CA SER A 248 -12.78 4.87 11.64
C SER A 248 -11.53 5.23 10.83
N ALA A 249 -11.75 5.64 9.56
CA ALA A 249 -10.67 6.12 8.70
C ALA A 249 -9.98 7.36 9.30
N GLU A 250 -10.73 8.23 9.95
CA GLU A 250 -10.22 9.43 10.62
C GLU A 250 -9.32 9.08 11.82
N THR A 251 -9.73 8.12 12.65
CA THR A 251 -8.94 7.66 13.79
C THR A 251 -7.63 7.03 13.32
N TYR A 252 -7.68 6.24 12.24
CA TYR A 252 -6.48 5.69 11.62
C TYR A 252 -5.57 6.80 11.06
N ALA A 253 -6.13 7.75 10.32
CA ALA A 253 -5.40 8.86 9.72
C ALA A 253 -4.68 9.71 10.78
N LYS A 254 -5.35 10.07 11.88
CA LYS A 254 -4.74 10.82 13.00
C LYS A 254 -3.55 10.09 13.61
N ARG A 255 -3.59 8.77 13.67
CA ARG A 255 -2.49 7.94 14.20
C ARG A 255 -1.34 7.79 13.22
N MET A 256 -1.65 7.57 11.94
CA MET A 256 -0.62 7.22 10.95
C MET A 256 0.07 8.43 10.33
N LEU A 257 -0.62 9.57 10.19
CA LEU A 257 -0.01 10.76 9.60
C LEU A 257 1.30 11.20 10.31
N PRO A 258 1.38 11.24 11.66
CA PRO A 258 2.63 11.57 12.33
C PRO A 258 3.77 10.60 12.01
N ILE A 259 3.48 9.32 11.77
CA ILE A 259 4.50 8.32 11.43
C ILE A 259 5.13 8.60 10.07
N LEU A 260 4.33 9.08 9.10
CA LEU A 260 4.84 9.39 7.76
C LEU A 260 5.99 10.42 7.81
N PHE A 261 5.97 11.30 8.78
CA PHE A 261 6.93 12.39 8.96
C PHE A 261 7.83 12.22 10.18
N ALA A 262 7.76 11.09 10.89
CA ALA A 262 8.54 10.85 12.11
C ALA A 262 10.06 10.96 11.85
N PRO A 263 10.79 11.79 12.64
CA PRO A 263 12.23 11.97 12.46
C PRO A 263 13.01 10.69 12.75
N GLU A 264 12.52 9.80 13.60
CA GLU A 264 13.15 8.53 13.94
C GLU A 264 13.26 7.55 12.76
N LEU A 265 12.58 7.84 11.66
CA LEU A 265 12.69 7.08 10.41
C LEU A 265 13.87 7.53 9.53
N ALA A 266 14.60 8.59 9.92
CA ALA A 266 15.77 9.04 9.18
C ALA A 266 16.83 7.91 9.12
N GLY A 267 17.34 7.64 7.90
CA GLY A 267 18.33 6.58 7.66
C GLY A 267 17.78 5.15 7.77
N ARG A 268 16.46 4.96 7.92
CA ARG A 268 15.81 3.64 7.95
C ARG A 268 15.03 3.37 6.67
N THR A 269 15.00 2.10 6.29
CA THR A 269 14.16 1.58 5.19
C THR A 269 13.72 0.15 5.55
N GLY A 270 12.67 -0.36 4.93
CA GLY A 270 12.16 -1.72 5.16
C GLY A 270 11.35 -1.88 6.45
N VAL A 271 11.04 -0.80 7.17
CA VAL A 271 10.28 -0.89 8.43
C VAL A 271 8.79 -1.05 8.13
N LEU A 272 8.15 -1.98 8.84
CA LEU A 272 6.71 -2.25 8.75
C LEU A 272 5.99 -1.75 9.99
N PHE A 273 4.76 -1.27 9.80
CA PHE A 273 3.91 -0.77 10.89
C PHE A 273 2.59 -1.51 10.94
N GLY A 274 2.23 -2.00 12.11
CA GLY A 274 0.92 -2.57 12.39
C GLY A 274 -0.19 -1.51 12.43
N SER A 275 -1.43 -1.94 12.49
CA SER A 275 -2.62 -1.06 12.44
C SER A 275 -2.74 -0.06 13.60
N LYS A 276 -1.98 -0.27 14.67
CA LYS A 276 -1.87 0.65 15.80
C LYS A 276 -0.66 1.58 15.71
N GLY A 277 0.10 1.53 14.59
CA GLY A 277 1.30 2.32 14.39
C GLY A 277 2.56 1.77 15.06
N GLN A 278 2.48 0.60 15.69
CA GLN A 278 3.64 -0.07 16.25
C GLN A 278 4.52 -0.69 15.15
N PRO A 279 5.86 -0.61 15.25
CA PRO A 279 6.75 -1.34 14.36
C PRO A 279 6.55 -2.85 14.51
N ILE A 280 6.61 -3.58 13.39
CA ILE A 280 6.47 -5.03 13.34
C ILE A 280 7.53 -5.65 12.43
N LEU A 281 7.91 -6.89 12.73
CA LEU A 281 8.85 -7.67 11.94
C LEU A 281 8.22 -8.09 10.58
N PRO A 282 9.04 -8.28 9.54
CA PRO A 282 8.63 -8.88 8.29
C PRO A 282 8.03 -10.28 8.49
N THR A 283 7.23 -10.70 7.53
CA THR A 283 6.70 -12.06 7.46
C THR A 283 7.83 -13.09 7.50
N ARG A 284 7.72 -14.06 8.41
CA ARG A 284 8.72 -15.15 8.50
C ARG A 284 8.81 -15.89 7.16
N GLY A 285 10.03 -16.04 6.64
CA GLY A 285 10.29 -16.64 5.34
C GLY A 285 10.33 -15.66 4.18
N PHE A 286 10.10 -14.37 4.43
CA PHE A 286 10.27 -13.30 3.46
C PHE A 286 11.74 -12.85 3.43
N ASP A 287 12.63 -13.75 2.98
CA ASP A 287 14.06 -13.47 2.84
C ASP A 287 14.38 -12.74 1.53
N ALA A 288 15.64 -12.35 1.37
CA ALA A 288 16.09 -11.62 0.17
C ALA A 288 15.85 -12.39 -1.13
N ALA A 289 16.02 -13.71 -1.12
CA ALA A 289 15.81 -14.54 -2.30
C ALA A 289 14.33 -14.59 -2.70
N HIS A 290 13.42 -14.69 -1.70
CA HIS A 290 11.98 -14.64 -1.95
C HIS A 290 11.53 -13.26 -2.46
N VAL A 291 12.05 -12.17 -1.88
CA VAL A 291 11.82 -10.79 -2.34
C VAL A 291 12.24 -10.63 -3.80
N ASP A 292 13.44 -11.08 -4.17
CA ASP A 292 13.96 -10.96 -5.55
C ASP A 292 13.14 -11.77 -6.54
N ARG A 293 12.75 -13.00 -6.20
CA ARG A 293 11.83 -13.81 -7.02
C ARG A 293 10.50 -13.09 -7.23
N TYR A 294 9.94 -12.57 -6.15
CA TYR A 294 8.64 -11.88 -6.19
C TYR A 294 8.69 -10.63 -7.08
N LEU A 295 9.67 -9.77 -6.88
CA LEU A 295 9.82 -8.55 -7.68
C LEU A 295 10.14 -8.88 -9.15
N SER A 296 10.92 -9.93 -9.42
CA SER A 296 11.23 -10.37 -10.80
C SER A 296 10.00 -10.91 -11.52
N ALA A 297 9.17 -11.72 -10.85
CA ALA A 297 7.89 -12.18 -11.37
C ALA A 297 6.92 -11.01 -11.64
N SER A 298 6.90 -10.03 -10.74
CA SER A 298 6.07 -8.82 -10.89
C SER A 298 6.47 -7.97 -12.07
N GLU A 299 7.77 -7.79 -12.29
CA GLU A 299 8.30 -7.09 -13.46
C GLU A 299 7.96 -7.83 -14.77
N ALA A 300 8.01 -9.17 -14.76
CA ALA A 300 7.61 -9.98 -15.91
C ALA A 300 6.11 -9.83 -16.19
N LEU A 301 5.27 -9.87 -15.16
CA LEU A 301 3.82 -9.67 -15.30
C LEU A 301 3.50 -8.26 -15.81
N LEU A 302 4.17 -7.24 -15.28
CA LEU A 302 3.98 -5.85 -15.72
C LEU A 302 4.39 -5.67 -17.21
N ARG A 303 5.52 -6.24 -17.62
CA ARG A 303 5.92 -6.20 -19.05
C ARG A 303 4.88 -6.89 -19.93
N ARG A 304 4.37 -8.06 -19.54
CA ARG A 304 3.32 -8.78 -20.28
C ARG A 304 2.04 -7.95 -20.41
N ALA A 305 1.66 -7.21 -19.35
CA ALA A 305 0.47 -6.37 -19.33
C ALA A 305 0.60 -5.12 -20.23
N LEU A 306 1.81 -4.64 -20.45
CA LEU A 306 2.06 -3.43 -21.25
C LEU A 306 2.35 -3.72 -22.74
N GLY A 307 2.53 -5.00 -23.14
CA GLY A 307 2.85 -5.44 -24.51
C GLY A 307 4.34 -5.41 -24.73
#